data_3d43ab955f652b777b56dfdcc8a0c554
#
_entry.id   3d43ab955f652b777b56dfdcc8a0c554
#
_cell.length_a   1.000
_cell.length_b   1.000
_cell.length_c   1.000
_cell.angle_alpha   90.00
_cell.angle_beta   90.00
_cell.angle_gamma   90.00
#
_symmetry.space_group_name_H-M   'P 1'
#
loop_
_entity.id
_entity.type
_entity.pdbx_description
1 polymer ?
#
loop_
_entity_poly.entity_id
_entity_poly.type
_entity_poly.pdbx_seq_one_letter_code
_entity_poly.pdbx_strand_id
1 'polypeptide(L)'
;MPENKLTFRNCIRELLGFVRPYRIRLSIALFMIIVTNLTFALNPMMEGKITTQLASDGAKILQGVPGAHVQFSILFRFMGILLCLYILKTISQLITSVFLTDAIQKTMHDIRNALQKKIQRLPVKYFDDHAFGDILSSVTNDVDTLSNALQQTLSRVFAAILTFLFV
;
A
#
# COMPACT_ATOMS: atom_id res chain seq x y z
N MET A 1 -7.55 18.21 37.76
CA MET A 1 -7.60 16.98 36.97
C MET A 1 -6.17 16.71 36.46
N PRO A 2 -5.57 15.55 36.71
CA PRO A 2 -4.21 15.28 36.22
C PRO A 2 -4.27 15.26 34.69
N GLU A 3 -3.56 16.15 34.04
CA GLU A 3 -3.22 16.06 32.62
C GLU A 3 -2.48 14.75 32.40
N ASN A 4 -3.20 13.73 32.02
CA ASN A 4 -2.61 12.48 31.57
C ASN A 4 -1.94 12.80 30.22
N LYS A 5 -0.65 13.16 30.27
CA LYS A 5 0.18 13.31 29.07
C LYS A 5 0.04 12.01 28.31
N LEU A 6 -0.81 11.99 27.30
CA LEU A 6 -0.93 10.89 26.34
C LEU A 6 0.45 10.74 25.71
N THR A 7 1.26 9.89 26.32
CA THR A 7 2.56 9.59 25.75
C THR A 7 2.28 8.99 24.37
N PHE A 8 2.94 9.48 23.32
CA PHE A 8 2.83 9.02 21.93
C PHE A 8 2.70 7.48 21.83
N ARG A 9 3.43 6.77 22.71
CA ARG A 9 3.36 5.31 22.86
C ARG A 9 1.98 4.78 23.28
N ASN A 10 1.26 5.48 24.14
CA ASN A 10 -0.08 5.06 24.59
C ASN A 10 -1.10 5.29 23.47
N CYS A 11 -0.98 6.39 22.73
CA CYS A 11 -1.84 6.68 21.58
C CYS A 11 -1.68 5.62 20.48
N ILE A 12 -0.44 5.24 20.16
CA ILE A 12 -0.17 4.15 19.20
C ILE A 12 -0.74 2.83 19.71
N ARG A 13 -0.62 2.53 20.99
CA ARG A 13 -1.13 1.28 21.56
C ARG A 13 -2.66 1.19 21.49
N GLU A 14 -3.37 2.28 21.73
CA GLU A 14 -4.82 2.34 21.56
C GLU A 14 -5.22 2.18 20.09
N LEU A 15 -4.56 2.87 19.17
CA LEU A 15 -4.79 2.71 17.73
C LEU A 15 -4.55 1.28 17.26
N LEU A 16 -3.48 0.63 17.71
CA LEU A 16 -3.20 -0.78 17.42
C LEU A 16 -4.30 -1.71 17.97
N GLY A 17 -4.96 -1.33 19.08
CA GLY A 17 -6.12 -2.04 19.62
C GLY A 17 -7.28 -2.10 18.63
N PHE A 18 -7.58 -0.99 17.94
CA PHE A 18 -8.62 -0.91 16.90
C PHE A 18 -8.24 -1.62 15.60
N VAL A 19 -6.95 -1.71 15.28
CA VAL A 19 -6.43 -2.40 14.09
C VAL A 19 -6.40 -3.93 14.28
N ARG A 20 -6.25 -4.40 15.51
CA ARG A 20 -6.06 -5.82 15.85
C ARG A 20 -7.14 -6.77 15.29
N PRO A 21 -8.44 -6.44 15.26
CA PRO A 21 -9.46 -7.31 14.66
C PRO A 21 -9.24 -7.57 13.17
N TYR A 22 -8.60 -6.62 12.46
CA TYR A 22 -8.40 -6.65 11.01
C TYR A 22 -7.01 -7.14 10.59
N ARG A 23 -6.23 -7.72 11.52
CA ARG A 23 -4.84 -8.17 11.30
C ARG A 23 -4.69 -9.14 10.12
N ILE A 24 -5.67 -10.02 9.89
CA ILE A 24 -5.63 -10.99 8.78
C ILE A 24 -5.66 -10.25 7.44
N ARG A 25 -6.55 -9.25 7.29
CA ARG A 25 -6.63 -8.43 6.07
C ARG A 25 -5.36 -7.64 5.83
N LEU A 26 -4.81 -7.06 6.89
CA LEU A 26 -3.53 -6.35 6.82
C LEU A 26 -2.38 -7.29 6.47
N SER A 27 -2.34 -8.50 7.01
CA SER A 27 -1.32 -9.51 6.66
C SER A 27 -1.41 -9.91 5.20
N ILE A 28 -2.62 -10.11 4.65
CA ILE A 28 -2.82 -10.38 3.22
C ILE A 28 -2.33 -9.20 2.38
N ALA A 29 -2.71 -7.97 2.74
CA ALA A 29 -2.26 -6.78 2.04
C ALA A 29 -0.73 -6.65 2.06
N LEU A 30 -0.09 -6.85 3.22
CA LEU A 30 1.36 -6.82 3.37
C LEU A 30 2.06 -7.89 2.53
N PHE A 31 1.54 -9.11 2.52
CA PHE A 31 2.08 -10.19 1.68
C PHE A 31 2.00 -9.82 0.19
N MET A 32 0.86 -9.28 -0.26
CA MET A 32 0.69 -8.85 -1.65
C MET A 32 1.57 -7.65 -2.01
N ILE A 33 1.86 -6.74 -1.08
CA ILE A 33 2.85 -5.66 -1.26
C ILE A 33 4.24 -6.26 -1.52
N ILE A 34 4.64 -7.29 -0.78
CA ILE A 34 5.93 -7.98 -1.00
C ILE A 34 5.96 -8.58 -2.40
N VAL A 35 4.92 -9.30 -2.82
CA VAL A 35 4.83 -9.88 -4.17
C VAL A 35 4.92 -8.81 -5.25
N THR A 36 4.19 -7.69 -5.08
CA THR A 36 4.21 -6.56 -6.02
C THR A 36 5.62 -5.99 -6.19
N ASN A 37 6.33 -5.75 -5.08
CA ASN A 37 7.67 -5.17 -5.11
C ASN A 37 8.72 -6.15 -5.65
N LEU A 38 8.62 -7.43 -5.31
CA LEU A 38 9.49 -8.47 -5.88
C LEU A 38 9.32 -8.54 -7.40
N THR A 39 8.08 -8.54 -7.89
CA THR A 39 7.79 -8.52 -9.33
C THR A 39 8.32 -7.24 -9.98
N PHE A 40 8.17 -6.08 -9.31
CA PHE A 40 8.71 -4.81 -9.79
C PHE A 40 10.24 -4.84 -9.96
N ALA A 41 10.96 -5.44 -9.01
CA ALA A 41 12.42 -5.58 -9.09
C ALA A 41 12.89 -6.53 -10.20
N LEU A 42 12.06 -7.52 -10.56
CA LEU A 42 12.38 -8.47 -11.65
C LEU A 42 12.14 -7.90 -13.05
N ASN A 43 11.27 -6.91 -13.21
CA ASN A 43 10.93 -6.34 -14.51
C ASN A 43 12.15 -5.80 -15.28
N PRO A 44 13.02 -4.93 -14.69
CA PRO A 44 14.18 -4.39 -15.39
C PRO A 44 15.16 -5.49 -15.85
N MET A 45 15.27 -6.59 -15.10
CA MET A 45 16.13 -7.72 -15.48
C MET A 45 15.61 -8.42 -16.74
N MET A 46 14.29 -8.55 -16.88
CA MET A 46 13.68 -9.17 -18.07
C MET A 46 13.71 -8.22 -19.28
N GLU A 47 13.44 -6.93 -19.06
CA GLU A 47 13.57 -5.89 -20.08
C GLU A 47 15.01 -5.79 -20.59
N GLY A 48 16.00 -5.83 -19.70
CA GLY A 48 17.41 -5.87 -20.04
C GLY A 48 17.78 -7.08 -20.90
N LYS A 49 17.26 -8.28 -20.61
CA LYS A 49 17.49 -9.47 -21.42
C LYS A 49 16.90 -9.33 -22.82
N ILE A 50 15.71 -8.78 -22.97
CA ILE A 50 15.09 -8.53 -24.28
C ILE A 50 15.95 -7.55 -25.09
N THR A 51 16.35 -6.43 -24.47
CA THR A 51 17.17 -5.41 -25.13
C THR A 51 18.54 -5.95 -25.54
N THR A 52 19.20 -6.69 -24.66
CA THR A 52 20.52 -7.29 -24.93
C THR A 52 20.42 -8.33 -26.05
N GLN A 53 19.40 -9.18 -26.07
CA GLN A 53 19.17 -10.15 -27.11
C GLN A 53 18.97 -9.47 -28.48
N LEU A 54 18.12 -8.44 -28.51
CA LEU A 54 17.85 -7.70 -29.74
C LEU A 54 19.10 -6.98 -30.26
N ALA A 55 19.87 -6.36 -29.34
CA ALA A 55 21.12 -5.70 -29.70
C ALA A 55 22.17 -6.68 -30.24
N SER A 56 22.30 -7.88 -29.64
CA SER A 56 23.24 -8.91 -30.09
C SER A 56 22.88 -9.47 -31.47
N ASP A 57 21.59 -9.72 -31.72
CA ASP A 57 21.10 -10.19 -33.00
C ASP A 57 21.26 -9.11 -34.07
N GLY A 58 20.96 -7.84 -33.76
CA GLY A 58 21.21 -6.72 -34.66
C GLY A 58 22.68 -6.51 -34.99
N ALA A 59 23.58 -6.63 -34.02
CA ALA A 59 25.03 -6.54 -34.26
C ALA A 59 25.55 -7.64 -35.21
N LYS A 60 25.08 -8.88 -35.08
CA LYS A 60 25.42 -9.98 -35.96
C LYS A 60 24.97 -9.72 -37.42
N ILE A 61 23.77 -9.17 -37.58
CA ILE A 61 23.21 -8.81 -38.88
C ILE A 61 24.08 -7.71 -39.55
N LEU A 62 24.42 -6.67 -38.79
CA LEU A 62 25.23 -5.55 -39.27
C LEU A 62 26.66 -5.99 -39.63
N GLN A 63 27.22 -6.98 -38.95
CA GLN A 63 28.53 -7.56 -39.25
C GLN A 63 28.52 -8.53 -40.45
N GLY A 64 27.36 -8.75 -41.05
CA GLY A 64 27.24 -9.63 -42.23
C GLY A 64 27.48 -11.12 -41.94
N VAL A 65 27.25 -11.56 -40.70
CA VAL A 65 27.41 -12.98 -40.33
C VAL A 65 26.43 -13.84 -41.14
N PRO A 66 26.88 -14.85 -41.89
CA PRO A 66 25.99 -15.69 -42.67
C PRO A 66 24.93 -16.38 -41.79
N GLY A 67 23.65 -16.25 -42.19
CA GLY A 67 22.55 -16.84 -41.44
C GLY A 67 22.09 -16.05 -40.19
N ALA A 68 22.65 -14.84 -39.96
CA ALA A 68 22.20 -13.99 -38.86
C ALA A 68 20.78 -13.53 -39.09
N HIS A 69 19.92 -13.77 -38.12
CA HIS A 69 18.52 -13.32 -38.09
C HIS A 69 18.08 -13.04 -36.65
N VAL A 70 17.05 -12.25 -36.51
CA VAL A 70 16.45 -11.99 -35.16
C VAL A 70 15.81 -13.28 -34.67
N GLN A 71 16.20 -13.69 -33.45
CA GLN A 71 15.68 -14.92 -32.85
C GLN A 71 14.33 -14.65 -32.16
N PHE A 72 13.28 -14.51 -32.97
CA PHE A 72 11.93 -14.22 -32.49
C PHE A 72 11.42 -15.20 -31.42
N SER A 73 11.81 -16.49 -31.52
CA SER A 73 11.40 -17.50 -30.53
C SER A 73 11.89 -17.17 -29.13
N ILE A 74 13.11 -16.66 -28.97
CA ILE A 74 13.67 -16.25 -27.68
C ILE A 74 13.00 -14.96 -27.19
N LEU A 75 12.79 -13.99 -28.09
CA LEU A 75 12.13 -12.75 -27.77
C LEU A 75 10.69 -12.98 -27.29
N PHE A 76 9.90 -13.77 -28.00
CA PHE A 76 8.53 -14.11 -27.59
C PHE A 76 8.49 -14.82 -26.24
N ARG A 77 9.46 -15.65 -25.92
CA ARG A 77 9.56 -16.30 -24.62
C ARG A 77 9.79 -15.29 -23.50
N PHE A 78 10.74 -14.35 -23.66
CA PHE A 78 10.97 -13.30 -22.67
C PHE A 78 9.78 -12.33 -22.54
N MET A 79 9.16 -11.96 -23.65
CA MET A 79 7.95 -11.14 -23.66
C MET A 79 6.79 -11.83 -22.94
N GLY A 80 6.61 -13.14 -23.13
CA GLY A 80 5.60 -13.93 -22.43
C GLY A 80 5.83 -13.93 -20.91
N ILE A 81 7.08 -14.14 -20.47
CA ILE A 81 7.43 -14.07 -19.05
C ILE A 81 7.17 -12.66 -18.49
N LEU A 82 7.56 -11.62 -19.21
CA LEU A 82 7.35 -10.23 -18.82
C LEU A 82 5.84 -9.91 -18.68
N LEU A 83 5.04 -10.37 -19.63
CA LEU A 83 3.59 -10.23 -19.58
C LEU A 83 2.99 -10.91 -18.34
N CYS A 84 3.41 -12.13 -18.02
CA CYS A 84 2.99 -12.83 -16.81
C CYS A 84 3.37 -12.07 -15.54
N LEU A 85 4.58 -11.48 -15.49
CA LEU A 85 5.02 -10.66 -14.37
C LEU A 85 4.15 -9.39 -14.21
N TYR A 86 3.80 -8.71 -15.30
CA TYR A 86 2.92 -7.55 -15.25
C TYR A 86 1.51 -7.90 -14.80
N ILE A 87 0.96 -9.02 -15.27
CA ILE A 87 -0.35 -9.52 -14.83
C ILE A 87 -0.31 -9.84 -13.33
N LEU A 88 0.70 -10.57 -12.87
CA LEU A 88 0.88 -10.90 -11.46
C LEU A 88 0.99 -9.64 -10.58
N LYS A 89 1.79 -8.66 -11.01
CA LYS A 89 1.94 -7.37 -10.33
C LYS A 89 0.59 -6.65 -10.21
N THR A 90 -0.16 -6.56 -11.31
CA THR A 90 -1.45 -5.87 -11.34
C THR A 90 -2.48 -6.53 -10.43
N ILE A 91 -2.59 -7.86 -10.47
CA ILE A 91 -3.49 -8.61 -9.60
C ILE A 91 -3.10 -8.41 -8.13
N SER A 92 -1.81 -8.53 -7.79
CA SER A 92 -1.32 -8.33 -6.43
C SER A 92 -1.60 -6.92 -5.93
N GLN A 93 -1.45 -5.90 -6.78
CA GLN A 93 -1.75 -4.51 -6.45
C GLN A 93 -3.25 -4.27 -6.21
N LEU A 94 -4.13 -4.88 -6.99
CA LEU A 94 -5.58 -4.81 -6.79
C LEU A 94 -5.99 -5.46 -5.46
N ILE A 95 -5.47 -6.64 -5.17
CA ILE A 95 -5.72 -7.33 -3.90
C ILE A 95 -5.25 -6.47 -2.73
N THR A 96 -4.04 -5.92 -2.81
CA THR A 96 -3.50 -4.99 -1.79
C THR A 96 -4.44 -3.82 -1.54
N SER A 97 -4.86 -3.15 -2.61
CA SER A 97 -5.75 -1.97 -2.52
C SER A 97 -7.06 -2.31 -1.83
N VAL A 98 -7.70 -3.40 -2.22
CA VAL A 98 -9.00 -3.82 -1.65
C VAL A 98 -8.86 -4.17 -0.17
N PHE A 99 -7.91 -5.03 0.19
CA PHE A 99 -7.76 -5.50 1.58
C PHE A 99 -7.26 -4.42 2.52
N LEU A 100 -6.35 -3.55 2.06
CA LEU A 100 -5.83 -2.45 2.85
C LEU A 100 -6.91 -1.40 3.10
N THR A 101 -7.62 -0.98 2.05
CA THR A 101 -8.70 0.01 2.15
C THR A 101 -9.82 -0.50 3.05
N ASP A 102 -10.27 -1.76 2.88
CA ASP A 102 -11.30 -2.35 3.72
C ASP A 102 -10.88 -2.43 5.20
N ALA A 103 -9.63 -2.80 5.48
CA ALA A 103 -9.12 -2.85 6.85
C ALA A 103 -9.08 -1.45 7.50
N ILE A 104 -8.61 -0.43 6.77
CA ILE A 104 -8.54 0.95 7.25
C ILE A 104 -9.96 1.51 7.48
N GLN A 105 -10.86 1.33 6.52
CA GLN A 105 -12.22 1.85 6.61
C GLN A 105 -12.98 1.26 7.81
N LYS A 106 -12.84 -0.04 8.07
CA LYS A 106 -13.44 -0.69 9.23
C LYS A 106 -12.82 -0.22 10.54
N THR A 107 -11.50 -0.04 10.58
CA THR A 107 -10.82 0.53 11.74
C THR A 107 -11.33 1.96 12.03
N MET A 108 -11.48 2.80 10.99
CA MET A 108 -12.01 4.16 11.15
C MET A 108 -13.47 4.16 11.59
N HIS A 109 -14.28 3.24 11.08
CA HIS A 109 -15.65 3.05 11.53
C HIS A 109 -15.71 2.73 13.04
N ASP A 110 -14.87 1.82 13.52
CA ASP A 110 -14.82 1.46 14.93
C ASP A 110 -14.37 2.63 15.82
N ILE A 111 -13.38 3.41 15.34
CA ILE A 111 -12.93 4.64 16.02
C ILE A 111 -14.05 5.66 16.08
N ARG A 112 -14.78 5.92 14.98
CA ARG A 112 -15.93 6.84 14.96
C ARG A 112 -17.01 6.42 15.96
N ASN A 113 -17.35 5.13 15.97
CA ASN A 113 -18.33 4.59 16.91
C ASN A 113 -17.89 4.75 18.37
N ALA A 114 -16.61 4.52 18.67
CA ALA A 114 -16.06 4.71 20.01
C ALA A 114 -16.08 6.17 20.43
N LEU A 115 -15.72 7.09 19.54
CA LEU A 115 -15.77 8.55 19.78
C LEU A 115 -17.21 9.02 19.97
N GLN A 116 -18.14 8.59 19.13
CA GLN A 116 -19.56 8.95 19.24
C GLN A 116 -20.16 8.51 20.59
N LYS A 117 -19.88 7.27 21.01
CA LYS A 117 -20.30 6.77 22.33
C LYS A 117 -19.68 7.57 23.46
N LYS A 118 -18.45 8.05 23.31
CA LYS A 118 -17.79 8.87 24.32
C LYS A 118 -18.40 10.27 24.39
N ILE A 119 -18.70 10.90 23.26
CA ILE A 119 -19.38 12.20 23.19
C ILE A 119 -20.76 12.13 23.84
N GLN A 120 -21.54 11.08 23.58
CA GLN A 120 -22.88 10.90 24.18
C GLN A 120 -22.87 10.76 25.73
N ARG A 121 -21.73 10.44 26.32
CA ARG A 121 -21.55 10.33 27.78
C ARG A 121 -21.02 11.58 28.42
N LEU A 122 -20.75 12.64 27.66
CA LEU A 122 -20.33 13.93 28.21
C LEU A 122 -21.49 14.61 28.95
N PRO A 123 -21.25 15.27 30.08
CA PRO A 123 -22.28 16.01 30.82
C PRO A 123 -22.77 17.21 29.97
N VAL A 124 -24.05 17.55 30.11
CA VAL A 124 -24.70 18.66 29.37
C VAL A 124 -23.91 19.97 29.53
N LYS A 125 -23.38 20.23 30.73
CA LYS A 125 -22.57 21.41 31.04
C LYS A 125 -21.36 21.58 30.07
N TYR A 126 -20.82 20.50 29.52
CA TYR A 126 -19.71 20.56 28.56
C TYR A 126 -20.16 21.20 27.23
N PHE A 127 -21.42 21.00 26.87
CA PHE A 127 -21.99 21.55 25.63
C PHE A 127 -22.47 23.01 25.78
N ASP A 128 -22.63 23.50 27.03
CA ASP A 128 -22.91 24.90 27.28
C ASP A 128 -21.68 25.78 26.98
N ASP A 129 -20.49 25.26 27.22
CA ASP A 129 -19.22 25.95 26.97
C ASP A 129 -18.67 25.75 25.55
N HIS A 130 -19.15 24.73 24.82
CA HIS A 130 -18.64 24.34 23.48
C HIS A 130 -19.80 24.02 22.55
N ALA A 131 -19.88 24.70 21.41
CA ALA A 131 -20.90 24.38 20.40
C ALA A 131 -20.81 22.93 19.94
N PHE A 132 -21.90 22.17 20.10
CA PHE A 132 -21.96 20.75 19.70
C PHE A 132 -21.51 20.51 18.24
N GLY A 133 -21.89 21.44 17.35
CA GLY A 133 -21.51 21.41 15.94
C GLY A 133 -20.00 21.47 15.71
N ASP A 134 -19.28 22.29 16.47
CA ASP A 134 -17.84 22.45 16.37
C ASP A 134 -17.11 21.19 16.85
N ILE A 135 -17.58 20.60 17.94
CA ILE A 135 -17.01 19.33 18.44
C ILE A 135 -17.21 18.22 17.43
N LEU A 136 -18.41 18.07 16.89
CA LEU A 136 -18.74 17.02 15.92
C LEU A 136 -17.97 17.20 14.62
N SER A 137 -17.88 18.44 14.12
CA SER A 137 -17.12 18.79 12.91
C SER A 137 -15.62 18.50 13.08
N SER A 138 -15.02 18.91 14.20
CA SER A 138 -13.60 18.66 14.49
C SER A 138 -13.32 17.17 14.58
N VAL A 139 -14.11 16.41 15.33
CA VAL A 139 -13.94 14.95 15.47
C VAL A 139 -14.08 14.24 14.11
N THR A 140 -15.04 14.64 13.28
CA THR A 140 -15.25 14.04 11.97
C THR A 140 -14.04 14.32 11.05
N ASN A 141 -13.60 15.58 10.99
CA ASN A 141 -12.48 16.00 10.17
C ASN A 141 -11.17 15.33 10.61
N ASP A 142 -10.94 15.20 11.92
CA ASP A 142 -9.74 14.56 12.46
C ASP A 142 -9.70 13.07 12.14
N VAL A 143 -10.84 12.36 12.21
CA VAL A 143 -10.93 10.95 11.83
C VAL A 143 -10.74 10.77 10.33
N ASP A 144 -11.26 11.66 9.49
CA ASP A 144 -11.06 11.61 8.04
C ASP A 144 -9.61 11.90 7.66
N THR A 145 -8.99 12.87 8.32
CA THR A 145 -7.56 13.18 8.15
C THR A 145 -6.70 11.99 8.56
N LEU A 146 -7.00 11.33 9.68
CA LEU A 146 -6.31 10.12 10.13
C LEU A 146 -6.49 8.97 9.13
N SER A 147 -7.69 8.77 8.60
CA SER A 147 -7.98 7.76 7.58
C SER A 147 -7.12 7.95 6.33
N ASN A 148 -7.09 9.18 5.81
CA ASN A 148 -6.31 9.53 4.62
C ASN A 148 -4.80 9.38 4.88
N ALA A 149 -4.32 9.83 6.04
CA ALA A 149 -2.92 9.68 6.43
C ALA A 149 -2.52 8.20 6.53
N LEU A 150 -3.34 7.36 7.14
CA LEU A 150 -3.06 5.92 7.24
C LEU A 150 -3.05 5.23 5.88
N GLN A 151 -4.02 5.52 5.00
CA GLN A 151 -4.04 4.95 3.65
C GLN A 151 -2.78 5.31 2.86
N GLN A 152 -2.40 6.58 2.87
CA GLN A 152 -1.23 7.05 2.13
C GLN A 152 0.08 6.56 2.74
N THR A 153 0.20 6.65 4.06
CA THR A 153 1.46 6.33 4.76
C THR A 153 1.75 4.84 4.71
N LEU A 154 0.77 3.98 5.02
CA LEU A 154 0.99 2.53 4.99
C LEU A 154 1.42 2.06 3.59
N SER A 155 0.69 2.46 2.54
CA SER A 155 1.04 2.07 1.18
C SER A 155 2.43 2.56 0.77
N ARG A 156 2.77 3.82 1.06
CA ARG A 156 4.05 4.42 0.64
C ARG A 156 5.24 3.94 1.44
N VAL A 157 5.12 3.82 2.76
CA VAL A 157 6.23 3.38 3.63
C VAL A 157 6.61 1.95 3.32
N PHE A 158 5.64 1.04 3.19
CA PHE A 158 5.93 -0.34 2.82
C PHE A 158 6.54 -0.44 1.41
N ALA A 159 6.00 0.28 0.44
CA ALA A 159 6.56 0.32 -0.91
C ALA A 159 8.00 0.85 -0.89
N ALA A 160 8.27 1.95 -0.19
CA ALA A 160 9.61 2.54 -0.11
C ALA A 160 10.64 1.61 0.54
N ILE A 161 10.30 0.98 1.67
CA ILE A 161 11.19 0.03 2.37
C ILE A 161 11.53 -1.15 1.45
N LEU A 162 10.53 -1.73 0.80
CA LEU A 162 10.73 -2.89 -0.06
C LEU A 162 11.49 -2.52 -1.35
N THR A 163 11.21 -1.36 -1.93
CA THR A 163 11.98 -0.87 -3.08
C THR A 163 13.45 -0.70 -2.70
N PHE A 164 13.74 -0.10 -1.54
CA PHE A 164 15.12 0.07 -1.07
C PHE A 164 15.84 -1.26 -0.79
N LEU A 165 15.11 -2.31 -0.40
CA LEU A 165 15.68 -3.64 -0.15
C LEU A 165 15.94 -4.44 -1.42
N PHE A 166 15.17 -4.21 -2.49
CA PHE A 166 15.22 -5.02 -3.72
C PHE A 166 15.87 -4.32 -4.92
N VAL A 167 16.17 -3.04 -4.81
CA VAL A 167 16.86 -2.22 -5.82
C VAL A 167 18.24 -1.81 -5.31
#